data_6fdb804ca687249d4d5e996127137a37
#
_entry.id   6fdb804ca687249d4d5e996127137a37
#
_cell.length_a   1.000
_cell.length_b   1.000
_cell.length_c   1.000
_cell.angle_alpha   90.00
_cell.angle_beta   90.00
_cell.angle_gamma   90.00
#
_symmetry.space_group_name_H-M   'P 1'
#
loop_
_entity.id
_entity.type
_entity.pdbx_description
1 polymer ?
#
loop_
_entity_poly.entity_id
_entity_poly.type
_entity_poly.pdbx_seq_one_letter_code
_entity_poly.pdbx_strand_id
1 'polypeptide(L)'
;MKLARLHTGLTPLADSLGLTPLFGDIHNHCGISYGHGSLEDALARAALQLDFVSVTGHAHWPDMPVDDPSVAHIVAFHVKGFAKLREGWMDHYSALAAADGKNLVVFPGYEIHSAAHGDQ
;
A
#
# COMPACT_ATOMS: atom_id res chain seq x y z
N MET A 1 15.81 14.71 2.71
CA MET A 1 17.01 14.19 1.98
C MET A 1 16.86 12.69 1.91
N LYS A 2 16.75 12.14 0.70
CA LYS A 2 16.69 10.68 0.53
C LYS A 2 18.00 10.06 0.99
N LEU A 3 17.94 8.88 1.60
CA LEU A 3 19.14 8.10 1.90
C LEU A 3 19.90 7.85 0.60
N ALA A 4 21.23 7.99 0.64
CA ALA A 4 22.06 7.68 -0.52
C ALA A 4 21.82 6.22 -0.90
N ARG A 5 21.32 5.98 -2.10
CA ARG A 5 21.16 4.62 -2.61
C ARG A 5 22.52 4.02 -2.88
N LEU A 6 22.72 2.83 -2.41
CA LEU A 6 23.86 2.04 -2.84
C LEU A 6 23.70 1.78 -4.33
N HIS A 7 24.73 2.09 -5.12
CA HIS A 7 24.77 1.74 -6.52
C HIS A 7 24.62 0.22 -6.64
N THR A 8 23.49 -0.22 -7.18
CA THR A 8 23.25 -1.63 -7.47
C THR A 8 23.84 -1.94 -8.86
N GLY A 9 24.08 -3.22 -9.14
CA GLY A 9 24.53 -3.65 -10.47
C GLY A 9 23.56 -3.34 -11.63
N LEU A 10 22.39 -2.78 -11.34
CA LEU A 10 21.41 -2.33 -12.34
C LEU A 10 21.74 -0.94 -12.90
N THR A 11 22.50 -0.10 -12.19
CA THR A 11 22.81 1.26 -12.63
C THR A 11 23.59 1.28 -13.94
N PRO A 12 24.67 0.49 -14.15
CA PRO A 12 25.40 0.49 -15.41
C PRO A 12 24.56 0.07 -16.61
N LEU A 13 23.63 -0.87 -16.45
CA LEU A 13 22.71 -1.28 -17.49
C LEU A 13 21.71 -0.17 -17.81
N ALA A 14 21.10 0.44 -16.79
CA ALA A 14 20.17 1.54 -16.96
C ALA A 14 20.84 2.73 -17.66
N ASP A 15 22.06 3.09 -17.26
CA ASP A 15 22.85 4.16 -17.89
C ASP A 15 23.12 3.85 -19.36
N SER A 16 23.48 2.61 -19.70
CA SER A 16 23.72 2.19 -21.08
C SER A 16 22.47 2.27 -21.96
N LEU A 17 21.29 2.18 -21.35
CA LEU A 17 19.98 2.28 -22.02
C LEU A 17 19.38 3.69 -21.96
N GLY A 18 20.05 4.64 -21.32
CA GLY A 18 19.51 5.99 -21.09
C GLY A 18 18.31 6.02 -20.16
N LEU A 19 18.21 5.05 -19.23
CA LEU A 19 17.12 4.89 -18.28
C LEU A 19 17.52 5.30 -16.87
N THR A 20 16.58 5.80 -16.10
CA THR A 20 16.76 6.06 -14.67
C THR A 20 15.98 5.02 -13.88
N PRO A 21 16.62 4.18 -13.05
CA PRO A 21 15.92 3.23 -12.20
C PRO A 21 15.14 3.97 -11.11
N LEU A 22 13.86 3.64 -10.98
CA LEU A 22 13.00 4.11 -9.88
C LEU A 22 12.66 2.93 -8.98
N PHE A 23 12.59 3.19 -7.67
CA PHE A 23 12.28 2.19 -6.66
C PHE A 23 11.00 2.57 -5.94
N GLY A 24 10.07 1.65 -5.85
CA GLY A 24 8.80 1.90 -5.18
C GLY A 24 8.20 0.66 -4.56
N ASP A 25 7.17 0.88 -3.79
CA ASP A 25 6.33 -0.14 -3.20
C ASP A 25 4.87 0.22 -3.51
N ILE A 26 4.17 -0.67 -4.19
CA ILE A 26 2.79 -0.48 -4.60
C ILE A 26 1.80 -1.35 -3.82
N HIS A 27 2.28 -2.11 -2.83
CA HIS A 27 1.45 -2.96 -2.00
C HIS A 27 1.99 -3.00 -0.57
N ASN A 28 1.51 -2.10 0.26
CA ASN A 28 1.86 -2.05 1.67
C ASN A 28 0.67 -1.61 2.53
N HIS A 29 0.78 -1.87 3.84
CA HIS A 29 -0.31 -1.70 4.78
C HIS A 29 0.11 -0.88 6.00
N CYS A 30 -0.83 -0.09 6.51
CA CYS A 30 -0.74 0.61 7.78
C CYS A 30 -2.08 0.61 8.51
N GLY A 31 -2.21 1.38 9.56
CA GLY A 31 -3.40 1.41 10.41
C GLY A 31 -4.66 2.01 9.77
N ILE A 32 -4.69 2.32 8.48
CA ILE A 32 -5.90 2.80 7.79
C ILE A 32 -6.97 1.72 7.61
N SER A 33 -6.58 0.46 7.68
CA SER A 33 -7.50 -0.70 7.76
C SER A 33 -7.17 -1.53 9.01
N TYR A 34 -6.45 -2.64 8.88
CA TYR A 34 -6.02 -3.44 10.02
C TYR A 34 -4.49 -3.69 10.09
N GLY A 35 -3.71 -2.87 9.40
CA GLY A 35 -2.26 -2.81 9.55
C GLY A 35 -1.83 -2.03 10.79
N HIS A 36 -0.53 -1.85 10.96
CA HIS A 36 0.07 -1.14 12.09
C HIS A 36 0.61 0.23 11.68
N GLY A 37 0.66 1.14 12.64
CA GLY A 37 1.20 2.49 12.45
C GLY A 37 0.24 3.45 11.73
N SER A 38 0.61 4.72 11.69
CA SER A 38 -0.18 5.74 11.01
C SER A 38 0.15 5.82 9.52
N LEU A 39 -0.74 6.42 8.75
CA LEU A 39 -0.50 6.71 7.34
C LEU A 39 0.66 7.70 7.18
N GLU A 40 0.72 8.70 8.03
CA GLU A 40 1.76 9.73 8.03
C GLU A 40 3.14 9.13 8.27
N ASP A 41 3.28 8.20 9.22
CA ASP A 41 4.54 7.49 9.48
C ASP A 41 4.94 6.61 8.30
N ALA A 42 3.99 5.91 7.67
CA ALA A 42 4.24 5.09 6.49
C ALA A 42 4.78 5.94 5.33
N LEU A 43 4.13 7.07 5.05
CA LEU A 43 4.54 8.00 3.99
C LEU A 43 5.89 8.67 4.31
N ALA A 44 6.12 9.07 5.56
CA ALA A 44 7.39 9.64 5.97
C ALA A 44 8.55 8.67 5.79
N ARG A 45 8.36 7.39 6.12
CA ARG A 45 9.37 6.33 5.90
C ARG A 45 9.58 6.04 4.42
N ALA A 46 8.50 5.96 3.64
CA ALA A 46 8.58 5.80 2.19
C ALA A 46 9.40 6.92 1.54
N ALA A 47 9.17 8.16 1.92
CA ALA A 47 9.88 9.32 1.38
C ALA A 47 11.39 9.32 1.62
N LEU A 48 11.89 8.56 2.62
CA LEU A 48 13.33 8.41 2.88
C LEU A 48 14.00 7.45 1.89
N GLN A 49 13.25 6.51 1.31
CA GLN A 49 13.84 5.37 0.61
C GLN A 49 13.30 5.19 -0.81
N LEU A 50 12.03 5.52 -1.05
CA LEU A 50 11.30 5.22 -2.28
C LEU A 50 11.14 6.44 -3.18
N ASP A 51 10.96 6.21 -4.46
CA ASP A 51 10.57 7.22 -5.44
C ASP A 51 9.06 7.29 -5.58
N PHE A 52 8.37 6.16 -5.39
CA PHE A 52 6.92 6.09 -5.41
C PHE A 52 6.39 5.06 -4.40
N VAL A 53 5.14 5.26 -3.97
CA VAL A 53 4.47 4.37 -3.02
C VAL A 53 2.96 4.35 -3.25
N SER A 54 2.33 3.22 -2.97
CA SER A 54 0.89 3.12 -2.76
C SER A 54 0.63 2.40 -1.43
N VAL A 55 -0.12 3.04 -0.54
CA VAL A 55 -0.57 2.39 0.70
C VAL A 55 -1.96 1.80 0.43
N THR A 56 -2.03 0.47 0.37
CA THR A 56 -3.20 -0.28 -0.07
C THR A 56 -3.93 -0.91 1.11
N GLY A 57 -4.74 -0.13 1.80
CA GLY A 57 -5.60 -0.66 2.86
C GLY A 57 -6.56 -1.73 2.32
N HIS A 58 -6.81 -2.75 3.13
CA HIS A 58 -7.77 -3.80 2.79
C HIS A 58 -9.19 -3.25 2.68
N ALA A 59 -9.80 -3.36 1.51
CA ALA A 59 -11.07 -2.70 1.19
C ALA A 59 -12.24 -3.65 1.01
N HIS A 60 -12.01 -4.82 0.41
CA HIS A 60 -13.09 -5.70 0.03
C HIS A 60 -12.65 -7.15 -0.17
N TRP A 61 -13.56 -8.08 0.06
CA TRP A 61 -13.39 -9.50 -0.20
C TRP A 61 -14.71 -10.04 -0.76
N PRO A 62 -14.88 -10.09 -2.09
CA PRO A 62 -16.15 -10.43 -2.74
C PRO A 62 -16.68 -11.83 -2.40
N ASP A 63 -15.80 -12.79 -2.28
CA ASP A 63 -16.09 -14.20 -2.01
C ASP A 63 -15.77 -14.62 -0.56
N MET A 64 -15.89 -13.66 0.36
CA MET A 64 -15.65 -13.91 1.79
C MET A 64 -16.59 -15.02 2.31
N PRO A 65 -16.05 -16.03 3.00
CA PRO A 65 -16.83 -17.19 3.47
C PRO A 65 -17.66 -16.87 4.72
N VAL A 66 -18.66 -16.01 4.54
CA VAL A 66 -19.49 -15.48 5.65
C VAL A 66 -20.34 -16.55 6.35
N ASP A 67 -20.65 -17.64 5.64
CA ASP A 67 -21.49 -18.74 6.13
C ASP A 67 -20.67 -19.89 6.77
N ASP A 68 -19.33 -19.76 6.80
CA ASP A 68 -18.46 -20.77 7.41
C ASP A 68 -18.13 -20.41 8.87
N PRO A 69 -18.70 -21.10 9.87
CA PRO A 69 -18.47 -20.79 11.26
C PRO A 69 -17.01 -21.03 11.71
N SER A 70 -16.26 -21.87 10.98
CA SER A 70 -14.87 -22.18 11.34
C SER A 70 -13.95 -20.97 11.16
N VAL A 71 -14.29 -20.04 10.27
CA VAL A 71 -13.53 -18.81 9.97
C VAL A 71 -14.25 -17.52 10.36
N ALA A 72 -15.33 -17.62 11.13
CA ALA A 72 -16.15 -16.46 11.52
C ALA A 72 -15.34 -15.33 12.18
N HIS A 73 -14.31 -15.66 12.97
CA HIS A 73 -13.43 -14.68 13.59
C HIS A 73 -12.55 -13.93 12.57
N ILE A 74 -12.12 -14.61 11.50
CA ILE A 74 -11.36 -14.03 10.39
C ILE A 74 -12.27 -13.08 9.61
N VAL A 75 -13.47 -13.53 9.28
CA VAL A 75 -14.49 -12.72 8.61
C VAL A 75 -14.77 -11.43 9.39
N ALA A 76 -15.04 -11.55 10.70
CA ALA A 76 -15.30 -10.39 11.55
C ALA A 76 -14.13 -9.40 11.58
N PHE A 77 -12.90 -9.90 11.60
CA PHE A 77 -11.68 -9.08 11.55
C PHE A 77 -11.59 -8.27 10.25
N HIS A 78 -11.82 -8.92 9.11
CA HIS A 78 -11.80 -8.28 7.80
C HIS A 78 -12.91 -7.23 7.65
N VAL A 79 -14.14 -7.59 8.01
CA VAL A 79 -15.28 -6.65 7.96
C VAL A 79 -15.01 -5.38 8.75
N LYS A 80 -14.40 -5.50 9.94
CA LYS A 80 -14.02 -4.34 10.75
C LYS A 80 -12.95 -3.48 10.06
N GLY A 81 -11.96 -4.09 9.45
CA GLY A 81 -10.90 -3.38 8.71
C GLY A 81 -11.43 -2.66 7.48
N PHE A 82 -12.32 -3.30 6.71
CA PHE A 82 -12.96 -2.70 5.55
C PHE A 82 -13.85 -1.50 5.92
N ALA A 83 -14.61 -1.63 7.01
CA ALA A 83 -15.43 -0.53 7.52
C ALA A 83 -14.54 0.68 7.90
N LYS A 84 -13.46 0.44 8.63
CA LYS A 84 -12.51 1.48 9.03
C LYS A 84 -11.91 2.21 7.82
N LEU A 85 -11.45 1.47 6.80
CA LEU A 85 -10.92 2.07 5.58
C LEU A 85 -11.97 2.93 4.88
N ARG A 86 -13.18 2.41 4.70
CA ARG A 86 -14.27 3.10 4.01
C ARG A 86 -14.69 4.38 4.72
N GLU A 87 -14.82 4.33 6.05
CA GLU A 87 -15.19 5.49 6.86
C GLU A 87 -14.13 6.58 6.84
N GLY A 88 -12.84 6.20 6.85
CA GLY A 88 -11.72 7.13 6.82
C GLY A 88 -11.23 7.52 5.41
N TRP A 89 -11.85 7.01 4.34
CA TRP A 89 -11.28 7.11 2.99
C TRP A 89 -10.97 8.54 2.54
N MET A 90 -11.88 9.48 2.79
CA MET A 90 -11.67 10.87 2.35
C MET A 90 -10.50 11.54 3.06
N ASP A 91 -10.31 11.27 4.35
CA ASP A 91 -9.18 11.79 5.11
C ASP A 91 -7.87 11.14 4.64
N HIS A 92 -7.89 9.82 4.40
CA HIS A 92 -6.73 9.10 3.85
C HIS A 92 -6.36 9.60 2.46
N TYR A 93 -7.33 9.77 1.58
CA TYR A 93 -7.09 10.31 0.24
C TYR A 93 -6.49 11.72 0.29
N SER A 94 -7.00 12.57 1.17
CA SER A 94 -6.47 13.93 1.37
C SER A 94 -5.02 13.91 1.88
N ALA A 95 -4.70 13.01 2.80
CA ALA A 95 -3.34 12.85 3.31
C ALA A 95 -2.38 12.31 2.23
N LEU A 96 -2.81 11.35 1.41
CA LEU A 96 -2.03 10.85 0.27
C LEU A 96 -1.76 11.96 -0.75
N ALA A 97 -2.77 12.72 -1.12
CA ALA A 97 -2.64 13.85 -2.05
C ALA A 97 -1.72 14.95 -1.51
N ALA A 98 -1.75 15.21 -0.20
CA ALA A 98 -0.86 16.19 0.44
C ALA A 98 0.61 15.73 0.49
N ALA A 99 0.86 14.42 0.46
CA ALA A 99 2.21 13.85 0.47
C ALA A 99 2.80 13.73 -0.95
N ASP A 100 1.95 13.66 -1.97
CA ASP A 100 2.37 13.53 -3.37
C ASP A 100 3.22 14.71 -3.83
N GLY A 101 4.24 14.43 -4.64
CA GLY A 101 5.11 15.45 -5.22
C GLY A 101 6.16 16.05 -4.27
N LYS A 102 6.21 15.65 -3.00
CA LYS A 102 7.21 16.09 -2.01
C LYS A 102 8.42 15.15 -1.95
N ASN A 103 9.06 14.90 -3.07
CA ASN A 103 10.13 13.90 -3.26
C ASN A 103 9.65 12.43 -3.23
N LEU A 104 8.37 12.20 -3.35
CA LEU A 104 7.71 10.91 -3.40
C LEU A 104 6.50 11.03 -4.31
N VAL A 105 6.32 10.09 -5.23
CA VAL A 105 5.06 9.97 -5.98
C VAL A 105 4.15 9.04 -5.19
N VAL A 106 2.93 9.50 -4.91
CA VAL A 106 1.97 8.74 -4.09
C VAL A 106 0.76 8.37 -4.93
N PHE A 107 0.54 7.08 -5.11
CA PHE A 107 -0.64 6.56 -5.79
C PHE A 107 -1.70 6.19 -4.75
N PRO A 108 -2.93 6.70 -4.86
CA PRO A 108 -4.04 6.19 -4.06
C PRO A 108 -4.37 4.76 -4.50
N GLY A 109 -4.56 3.88 -3.53
CA GLY A 109 -4.83 2.47 -3.81
C GLY A 109 -5.53 1.79 -2.65
N TYR A 110 -6.10 0.62 -2.94
CA TYR A 110 -6.68 -0.27 -1.96
C TYR A 110 -6.56 -1.72 -2.44
N GLU A 111 -6.65 -2.65 -1.51
CA GLU A 111 -6.58 -4.08 -1.81
C GLU A 111 -7.96 -4.72 -1.85
N ILE A 112 -8.17 -5.55 -2.86
CA ILE A 112 -9.31 -6.46 -2.95
C ILE A 112 -8.78 -7.88 -2.78
N HIS A 113 -9.34 -8.62 -1.82
CA HIS A 113 -9.05 -10.03 -1.66
C HIS A 113 -9.90 -10.88 -2.59
N SER A 114 -9.40 -12.05 -2.95
CA SER A 114 -10.20 -13.13 -3.52
C SER A 114 -9.66 -14.46 -3.04
N ALA A 115 -10.56 -15.37 -2.67
CA ALA A 115 -10.23 -16.75 -2.34
C ALA A 115 -10.62 -17.71 -3.47
N ALA A 116 -11.04 -17.21 -4.62
CA ALA A 116 -11.41 -18.03 -5.77
C ALA A 116 -10.27 -18.96 -6.19
N HIS A 117 -10.57 -20.24 -6.33
CA HIS A 117 -9.59 -21.24 -6.69
C HIS A 117 -9.04 -20.99 -8.10
N GLY A 118 -7.74 -20.78 -8.19
CA GLY A 118 -6.99 -20.93 -9.42
C GLY A 118 -6.75 -19.68 -10.26
N ASP A 119 -7.20 -18.51 -9.86
CA ASP A 119 -7.09 -17.27 -10.66
C ASP A 119 -6.29 -16.20 -9.98
N GLN A 120 -5.08 -16.56 -9.56
CA GLN A 120 -4.14 -15.59 -9.02
C GLN A 120 -2.90 -15.47 -9.88
#